data_c700811c23508eb35d8fbb94f6858137
#
_entry.id   c700811c23508eb35d8fbb94f6858137
#
_cell.length_a   1.000
_cell.length_b   1.000
_cell.length_c   1.000
_cell.angle_alpha   90.00
_cell.angle_beta   90.00
_cell.angle_gamma   90.00
#
_symmetry.space_group_name_H-M   'P 1'
#
loop_
_entity.id
_entity.type
_entity.pdbx_description
1 polymer ?
#
loop_
_entity_poly.entity_id
_entity_poly.type
_entity_poly.pdbx_seq_one_letter_code
_entity_poly.pdbx_strand_id
1 'polypeptide(L)'
;MMTENLKQKLKHCSISLLFASMALTGSTSIFAKSPADPNKVLRYVFPTAETGFDPAYIHDLYSAHVTTSIFETLYTYDYLARPAKLIPQIATAMPEVSADGLTYTIRIKKGIYFTPDPVFKGKPRELTANDYAYSFKRLLDPNLRSPNSWLLEDKIEGMDALVKAANKSGKFNYDQKVSGLQTPDK
;
A
#
# COMPACT_ATOMS: atom_id res chain seq x y z
N MET A 1 -36.88 53.77 50.87
CA MET A 1 -35.59 53.03 51.04
C MET A 1 -35.53 51.69 50.29
N MET A 2 -36.51 51.40 49.43
CA MET A 2 -36.57 50.12 48.64
C MET A 2 -36.28 50.26 47.15
N THR A 3 -36.01 51.45 46.64
CA THR A 3 -35.80 51.71 45.17
C THR A 3 -34.35 51.76 44.76
N GLU A 4 -33.41 52.02 45.62
CA GLU A 4 -31.96 52.03 45.24
C GLU A 4 -31.35 50.62 45.09
N ASN A 5 -31.75 49.73 46.00
CA ASN A 5 -31.29 48.33 45.93
C ASN A 5 -31.76 47.62 44.65
N LEU A 6 -32.90 47.97 44.09
CA LEU A 6 -33.43 47.35 42.86
C LEU A 6 -32.67 47.84 41.61
N LYS A 7 -32.32 49.15 41.59
CA LYS A 7 -31.53 49.74 40.52
C LYS A 7 -30.10 49.19 40.48
N GLN A 8 -29.51 48.88 41.62
CA GLN A 8 -28.17 48.32 41.72
C GLN A 8 -28.16 46.85 41.27
N LYS A 9 -29.16 46.05 41.65
CA LYS A 9 -29.34 44.68 41.18
C LYS A 9 -29.59 44.61 39.67
N LEU A 10 -30.34 45.53 39.08
CA LEU A 10 -30.60 45.64 37.68
C LEU A 10 -29.32 45.98 36.87
N LYS A 11 -28.47 46.87 37.37
CA LYS A 11 -27.17 47.22 36.75
C LYS A 11 -26.18 46.00 36.72
N HIS A 12 -26.12 45.23 37.80
CA HIS A 12 -25.27 44.07 37.88
C HIS A 12 -25.79 42.93 36.97
N CYS A 13 -27.11 42.78 36.85
CA CYS A 13 -27.70 41.80 35.94
C CYS A 13 -27.45 42.14 34.46
N SER A 14 -27.51 43.43 34.08
CA SER A 14 -27.23 43.88 32.71
C SER A 14 -25.75 43.75 32.34
N ILE A 15 -24.84 43.99 33.26
CA ILE A 15 -23.41 43.84 33.04
C ILE A 15 -23.04 42.34 32.91
N SER A 16 -23.65 41.47 33.73
CA SER A 16 -23.42 40.01 33.62
C SER A 16 -23.97 39.41 32.32
N LEU A 17 -25.08 39.92 31.78
CA LEU A 17 -25.59 39.50 30.47
C LEU A 17 -24.68 39.94 29.30
N LEU A 18 -24.06 41.13 29.40
CA LEU A 18 -23.11 41.59 28.38
C LEU A 18 -21.84 40.73 28.36
N PHE A 19 -21.33 40.31 29.50
CA PHE A 19 -20.16 39.41 29.56
C PHE A 19 -20.49 38.00 29.13
N ALA A 20 -21.70 37.50 29.37
CA ALA A 20 -22.14 36.19 28.92
C ALA A 20 -22.33 36.12 27.39
N SER A 21 -22.76 37.21 26.74
CA SER A 21 -22.89 37.26 25.28
C SER A 21 -21.55 37.37 24.55
N MET A 22 -20.51 37.87 25.20
CA MET A 22 -19.16 37.98 24.62
C MET A 22 -18.37 36.67 24.70
N ALA A 23 -18.77 35.72 25.59
CA ALA A 23 -18.15 34.41 25.72
C ALA A 23 -18.71 33.37 24.74
N LEU A 24 -19.81 33.68 24.02
CA LEU A 24 -20.42 32.78 23.01
C LEU A 24 -19.96 33.05 21.59
N THR A 25 -19.08 34.04 21.35
CA THR A 25 -18.33 34.07 20.10
C THR A 25 -17.25 33.00 20.17
N GLY A 26 -17.72 31.77 20.15
CA GLY A 26 -16.86 30.59 20.06
C GLY A 26 -15.87 30.81 18.96
N SER A 27 -14.61 30.71 19.28
CA SER A 27 -13.52 30.59 18.33
C SER A 27 -13.82 29.40 17.42
N THR A 28 -14.59 29.61 16.37
CA THR A 28 -14.58 28.70 15.23
C THR A 28 -13.16 28.78 14.72
N SER A 29 -12.32 27.83 15.15
CA SER A 29 -11.07 27.57 14.49
C SER A 29 -11.46 27.18 13.06
N ILE A 30 -11.56 28.17 12.20
CA ILE A 30 -11.59 27.96 10.77
C ILE A 30 -10.22 27.37 10.47
N PHE A 31 -10.13 26.03 10.49
CA PHE A 31 -9.08 25.35 9.76
C PHE A 31 -9.32 25.71 8.29
N ALA A 32 -8.89 26.90 7.92
CA ALA A 32 -8.77 27.27 6.53
C ALA A 32 -7.79 26.27 5.94
N LYS A 33 -8.34 25.19 5.35
CA LYS A 33 -7.59 24.30 4.51
C LYS A 33 -7.05 25.20 3.42
N SER A 34 -5.78 25.62 3.56
CA SER A 34 -5.12 26.37 2.50
C SER A 34 -5.25 25.53 1.23
N PRO A 35 -5.92 26.01 0.19
CA PRO A 35 -6.02 25.25 -1.04
C PRO A 35 -4.61 24.93 -1.48
N ALA A 36 -4.33 23.64 -1.73
CA ALA A 36 -3.05 23.21 -2.22
C ALA A 36 -2.77 24.00 -3.52
N ASP A 37 -1.64 24.69 -3.57
CA ASP A 37 -1.22 25.38 -4.79
C ASP A 37 -0.93 24.32 -5.87
N PRO A 38 -1.71 24.27 -6.96
CA PRO A 38 -1.52 23.28 -8.03
C PRO A 38 -0.18 23.44 -8.76
N ASN A 39 0.47 24.59 -8.61
CA ASN A 39 1.76 24.89 -9.22
C ASN A 39 2.94 24.61 -8.28
N LYS A 40 2.66 24.19 -7.05
CA LYS A 40 3.70 23.88 -6.08
C LYS A 40 4.40 22.58 -6.45
N VAL A 41 5.66 22.69 -6.87
CA VAL A 41 6.51 21.57 -7.24
C VAL A 41 7.55 21.34 -6.15
N LEU A 42 7.53 20.13 -5.56
CA LEU A 42 8.62 19.65 -4.71
C LEU A 42 9.65 18.93 -5.60
N ARG A 43 10.86 19.45 -5.63
CA ARG A 43 12.00 18.80 -6.31
C ARG A 43 12.82 18.05 -5.29
N TYR A 44 12.91 16.74 -5.45
CA TYR A 44 13.73 15.86 -4.63
C TYR A 44 14.82 15.22 -5.48
N VAL A 45 16.05 15.22 -4.97
CA VAL A 45 17.21 14.67 -5.67
C VAL A 45 17.69 13.44 -4.91
N PHE A 46 17.84 12.33 -5.61
CA PHE A 46 18.51 11.16 -5.06
C PHE A 46 20.03 11.39 -5.04
N PRO A 47 20.73 10.98 -3.96
CA PRO A 47 22.19 11.08 -3.89
C PRO A 47 22.92 10.23 -4.93
N THR A 48 22.28 9.18 -5.44
CA THR A 48 22.77 8.35 -6.52
C THR A 48 21.62 7.96 -7.46
N ALA A 49 21.93 7.57 -8.68
CA ALA A 49 20.93 7.10 -9.64
C ALA A 49 20.33 5.76 -9.21
N GLU A 50 19.09 5.52 -9.60
CA GLU A 50 18.42 4.22 -9.54
C GLU A 50 19.11 3.20 -10.48
N THR A 51 19.01 1.91 -10.14
CA THR A 51 19.54 0.82 -10.98
C THR A 51 18.49 0.26 -11.93
N GLY A 52 17.22 0.58 -11.70
CA GLY A 52 16.09 0.17 -12.55
C GLY A 52 14.77 0.22 -11.82
N PHE A 53 13.71 -0.22 -12.52
CA PHE A 53 12.33 -0.20 -12.00
C PHE A 53 11.65 -1.57 -12.04
N ASP A 54 12.38 -2.62 -12.35
CA ASP A 54 11.86 -3.99 -12.29
C ASP A 54 12.12 -4.60 -10.91
N PRO A 55 11.06 -4.89 -10.10
CA PRO A 55 11.21 -5.44 -8.75
C PRO A 55 12.01 -6.74 -8.67
N ALA A 56 12.10 -7.50 -9.77
CA ALA A 56 12.88 -8.73 -9.81
C ALA A 56 14.39 -8.49 -9.89
N TYR A 57 14.84 -7.30 -10.28
CA TYR A 57 16.26 -6.96 -10.45
C TYR A 57 16.83 -5.98 -9.43
N ILE A 58 15.96 -5.19 -8.78
CA ILE A 58 16.41 -4.13 -7.90
C ILE A 58 16.66 -4.63 -6.47
N HIS A 59 17.67 -4.05 -5.82
CA HIS A 59 17.94 -4.24 -4.39
C HIS A 59 18.50 -2.98 -3.73
N ASP A 60 18.53 -1.86 -4.46
CA ASP A 60 19.00 -0.57 -3.95
C ASP A 60 17.83 0.27 -3.42
N LEU A 61 18.15 1.20 -2.51
CA LEU A 61 17.18 2.03 -1.80
C LEU A 61 16.40 2.96 -2.74
N TYR A 62 17.05 3.56 -3.75
CA TYR A 62 16.41 4.57 -4.58
C TYR A 62 15.48 3.96 -5.61
N SER A 63 15.88 2.84 -6.21
CA SER A 63 14.99 2.01 -7.03
C SER A 63 13.78 1.53 -6.21
N ALA A 64 14.00 1.09 -4.95
CA ALA A 64 12.91 0.68 -4.06
C ALA A 64 11.95 1.84 -3.76
N HIS A 65 12.42 3.06 -3.51
CA HIS A 65 11.55 4.22 -3.30
C HIS A 65 10.66 4.52 -4.51
N VAL A 66 11.19 4.39 -5.72
CA VAL A 66 10.38 4.60 -6.93
C VAL A 66 9.39 3.45 -7.11
N THR A 67 9.84 2.21 -7.00
CA THR A 67 8.97 1.04 -7.24
C THR A 67 7.86 0.90 -6.22
N THR A 68 8.08 1.24 -4.94
CA THR A 68 7.01 1.29 -3.93
C THR A 68 5.95 2.34 -4.20
N SER A 69 6.25 3.34 -5.04
CA SER A 69 5.29 4.36 -5.47
C SER A 69 4.55 3.99 -6.76
N ILE A 70 5.05 3.01 -7.51
CA ILE A 70 4.50 2.57 -8.81
C ILE A 70 3.70 1.26 -8.66
N PHE A 71 4.18 0.34 -7.84
CA PHE A 71 3.60 -0.99 -7.69
C PHE A 71 2.82 -1.13 -6.39
N GLU A 72 1.70 -1.81 -6.48
CA GLU A 72 0.91 -2.20 -5.31
C GLU A 72 1.20 -3.66 -4.93
N THR A 73 1.27 -3.91 -3.63
CA THR A 73 1.55 -5.22 -3.06
C THR A 73 0.29 -5.86 -2.45
N LEU A 74 0.32 -7.16 -2.15
CA LEU A 74 -0.78 -7.84 -1.46
C LEU A 74 -1.06 -7.20 -0.10
N TYR A 75 -0.02 -6.83 0.62
CA TYR A 75 -0.05 -6.24 1.96
C TYR A 75 0.89 -5.05 2.02
N THR A 76 0.60 -4.11 2.89
CA THR A 76 1.47 -2.96 3.18
C THR A 76 1.54 -2.72 4.68
N TYR A 77 2.47 -1.87 5.11
CA TYR A 77 2.52 -1.45 6.51
C TYR A 77 1.59 -0.26 6.76
N ASP A 78 0.86 -0.31 7.87
CA ASP A 78 0.11 0.84 8.36
C ASP A 78 1.09 1.97 8.70
N TYR A 79 0.97 3.09 8.00
CA TYR A 79 1.89 4.23 8.13
C TYR A 79 1.97 4.81 9.55
N LEU A 80 0.85 4.78 10.28
CA LEU A 80 0.76 5.38 11.62
C LEU A 80 0.98 4.38 12.75
N ALA A 81 0.87 3.09 12.51
CA ALA A 81 0.95 2.09 13.58
C ALA A 81 2.35 1.99 14.19
N ARG A 82 2.39 1.95 15.52
CA ARG A 82 3.60 1.69 16.31
C ARG A 82 3.24 0.69 17.43
N PRO A 83 3.80 -0.53 17.47
CA PRO A 83 4.79 -1.09 16.53
C PRO A 83 4.23 -1.25 15.11
N ALA A 84 5.10 -1.54 14.13
CA ALA A 84 4.71 -1.75 12.74
C ALA A 84 3.62 -2.82 12.62
N LYS A 85 2.58 -2.51 11.84
CA LYS A 85 1.42 -3.39 11.61
C LYS A 85 1.22 -3.59 10.11
N LEU A 86 1.14 -4.87 9.72
CA LEU A 86 0.81 -5.23 8.35
C LEU A 86 -0.71 -5.15 8.14
N ILE A 87 -1.12 -4.56 7.02
CA ILE A 87 -2.52 -4.43 6.61
C ILE A 87 -2.73 -4.89 5.16
N PRO A 88 -3.92 -5.38 4.80
CA PRO A 88 -4.24 -5.73 3.42
C PRO A 88 -4.22 -4.50 2.51
N GLN A 89 -3.57 -4.61 1.34
CA GLN A 89 -3.63 -3.60 0.27
C GLN A 89 -4.44 -4.14 -0.92
N ILE A 90 -3.87 -5.04 -1.73
CA ILE A 90 -4.58 -5.74 -2.80
C ILE A 90 -5.34 -6.96 -2.27
N ALA A 91 -4.82 -7.62 -1.23
CA ALA A 91 -5.53 -8.68 -0.57
C ALA A 91 -6.82 -8.18 0.10
N THR A 92 -7.87 -9.03 0.14
CA THR A 92 -9.15 -8.69 0.79
C THR A 92 -9.04 -8.72 2.32
N ALA A 93 -8.18 -9.58 2.85
CA ALA A 93 -7.95 -9.80 4.28
C ALA A 93 -6.52 -10.33 4.51
N MET A 94 -6.13 -10.50 5.76
CA MET A 94 -4.90 -11.23 6.11
C MET A 94 -5.00 -12.68 5.63
N PRO A 95 -3.87 -13.37 5.35
CA PRO A 95 -3.88 -14.73 4.85
C PRO A 95 -4.61 -15.69 5.82
N GLU A 96 -5.38 -16.61 5.27
CA GLU A 96 -5.82 -17.77 6.03
C GLU A 96 -4.65 -18.76 6.06
N VAL A 97 -4.23 -19.17 7.25
CA VAL A 97 -3.11 -20.08 7.44
C VAL A 97 -3.63 -21.41 7.96
N SER A 98 -3.19 -22.51 7.35
CA SER A 98 -3.55 -23.86 7.80
C SER A 98 -2.98 -24.14 9.20
N ALA A 99 -3.54 -25.15 9.89
CA ALA A 99 -3.15 -25.48 11.27
C ALA A 99 -1.68 -25.91 11.39
N ASP A 100 -1.11 -26.47 10.33
CA ASP A 100 0.31 -26.84 10.26
C ASP A 100 1.24 -25.68 9.87
N GLY A 101 0.67 -24.51 9.52
CA GLY A 101 1.41 -23.32 9.13
C GLY A 101 2.04 -23.39 7.72
N LEU A 102 1.73 -24.42 6.93
CA LEU A 102 2.37 -24.65 5.63
C LEU A 102 1.58 -24.11 4.43
N THR A 103 0.26 -23.90 4.59
CA THR A 103 -0.59 -23.40 3.51
C THR A 103 -1.13 -22.01 3.83
N TYR A 104 -0.92 -21.08 2.91
CA TYR A 104 -1.39 -19.71 2.99
C TYR A 104 -2.40 -19.45 1.88
N THR A 105 -3.65 -19.20 2.24
CA THR A 105 -4.68 -18.81 1.28
C THR A 105 -4.86 -17.30 1.29
N ILE A 106 -4.64 -16.68 0.14
CA ILE A 106 -4.72 -15.23 -0.04
C ILE A 106 -5.79 -14.95 -1.09
N ARG A 107 -6.79 -14.14 -0.73
CA ARG A 107 -7.81 -13.68 -1.67
C ARG A 107 -7.51 -12.26 -2.10
N ILE A 108 -7.50 -12.01 -3.40
CA ILE A 108 -7.29 -10.68 -3.98
C ILE A 108 -8.62 -9.98 -4.26
N LYS A 109 -8.60 -8.64 -4.20
CA LYS A 109 -9.75 -7.80 -4.54
C LYS A 109 -10.03 -7.90 -6.04
N LYS A 110 -11.31 -7.91 -6.41
CA LYS A 110 -11.75 -7.81 -7.80
C LYS A 110 -11.81 -6.35 -8.25
N GLY A 111 -11.83 -6.13 -9.57
CA GLY A 111 -11.99 -4.79 -10.14
C GLY A 111 -10.75 -3.91 -10.05
N ILE A 112 -9.58 -4.48 -9.83
CA ILE A 112 -8.29 -3.78 -9.88
C ILE A 112 -7.71 -3.97 -11.27
N TYR A 113 -7.33 -2.88 -11.92
CA TYR A 113 -6.85 -2.89 -13.29
C TYR A 113 -5.44 -2.32 -13.39
N PHE A 114 -4.65 -2.91 -14.28
CA PHE A 114 -3.38 -2.32 -14.66
C PHE A 114 -3.60 -0.96 -15.34
N THR A 115 -2.64 -0.07 -15.18
CA THR A 115 -2.60 1.19 -15.93
C THR A 115 -2.71 0.90 -17.43
N PRO A 116 -3.53 1.64 -18.19
CA PRO A 116 -3.65 1.45 -19.62
C PRO A 116 -2.29 1.50 -20.32
N ASP A 117 -2.02 0.49 -21.14
CA ASP A 117 -0.77 0.35 -21.90
C ASP A 117 -1.10 -0.10 -23.34
N PRO A 118 -0.35 0.35 -24.35
CA PRO A 118 -0.52 -0.09 -25.74
C PRO A 118 -0.49 -1.60 -25.94
N VAL A 119 0.24 -2.34 -25.11
CA VAL A 119 0.31 -3.82 -25.14
C VAL A 119 -1.06 -4.46 -24.93
N PHE A 120 -1.97 -3.81 -24.19
CA PHE A 120 -3.33 -4.28 -23.94
C PHE A 120 -4.31 -3.95 -25.09
N LYS A 121 -3.85 -3.28 -26.16
CA LYS A 121 -4.65 -2.97 -27.36
C LYS A 121 -5.98 -2.26 -27.03
N GLY A 122 -5.94 -1.34 -26.06
CA GLY A 122 -7.10 -0.57 -25.62
C GLY A 122 -8.10 -1.34 -24.74
N LYS A 123 -7.81 -2.58 -24.34
CA LYS A 123 -8.68 -3.36 -23.44
C LYS A 123 -8.22 -3.21 -21.98
N PRO A 124 -9.14 -3.02 -21.02
CA PRO A 124 -8.81 -3.07 -19.61
C PRO A 124 -8.20 -4.43 -19.24
N ARG A 125 -7.07 -4.43 -18.52
CA ARG A 125 -6.40 -5.64 -18.03
C ARG A 125 -6.60 -5.73 -16.53
N GLU A 126 -7.50 -6.61 -16.08
CA GLU A 126 -7.74 -6.85 -14.67
C GLU A 126 -6.59 -7.66 -14.04
N LEU A 127 -6.20 -7.29 -12.83
CA LEU A 127 -5.24 -8.02 -12.01
C LEU A 127 -5.88 -9.32 -11.51
N THR A 128 -5.14 -10.41 -11.63
CA THR A 128 -5.58 -11.75 -11.23
C THR A 128 -4.54 -12.43 -10.33
N ALA A 129 -4.91 -13.53 -9.67
CA ALA A 129 -3.98 -14.34 -8.87
C ALA A 129 -2.82 -14.89 -9.71
N ASN A 130 -3.04 -15.14 -11.01
CA ASN A 130 -1.98 -15.58 -11.93
C ASN A 130 -0.86 -14.55 -12.09
N ASP A 131 -1.15 -13.27 -11.94
CA ASP A 131 -0.12 -12.21 -12.03
C ASP A 131 0.85 -12.28 -10.85
N TYR A 132 0.35 -12.61 -9.67
CA TYR A 132 1.20 -12.86 -8.49
C TYR A 132 2.00 -14.16 -8.65
N ALA A 133 1.37 -15.24 -9.11
CA ALA A 133 2.08 -16.49 -9.38
C ALA A 133 3.20 -16.29 -10.41
N TYR A 134 2.94 -15.52 -11.46
CA TYR A 134 3.95 -15.14 -12.44
C TYR A 134 5.09 -14.31 -11.81
N SER A 135 4.77 -13.34 -10.97
CA SER A 135 5.76 -12.49 -10.29
C SER A 135 6.66 -13.31 -9.36
N PHE A 136 6.10 -14.26 -8.61
CA PHE A 136 6.89 -15.16 -7.76
C PHE A 136 7.81 -16.06 -8.58
N LYS A 137 7.32 -16.59 -9.70
CA LYS A 137 8.15 -17.38 -10.62
C LYS A 137 9.31 -16.57 -11.19
N ARG A 138 9.10 -15.27 -11.49
CA ARG A 138 10.17 -14.40 -12.00
C ARG A 138 11.33 -14.26 -11.01
N LEU A 139 11.05 -14.18 -9.71
CA LEU A 139 12.12 -14.09 -8.70
C LEU A 139 13.03 -15.32 -8.69
N LEU A 140 12.52 -16.48 -9.10
CA LEU A 140 13.24 -17.77 -9.11
C LEU A 140 13.69 -18.20 -10.50
N ASP A 141 13.43 -17.43 -11.56
CA ASP A 141 13.96 -17.71 -12.88
C ASP A 141 15.49 -17.48 -12.88
N PRO A 142 16.32 -18.54 -13.07
CA PRO A 142 17.77 -18.42 -13.04
C PRO A 142 18.33 -17.52 -14.14
N ASN A 143 17.58 -17.31 -15.24
CA ASN A 143 17.99 -16.41 -16.31
C ASN A 143 17.90 -14.94 -15.90
N LEU A 144 16.99 -14.60 -14.97
CA LEU A 144 16.85 -13.25 -14.45
C LEU A 144 17.91 -12.92 -13.39
N ARG A 145 18.50 -13.92 -12.73
CA ARG A 145 19.50 -13.73 -11.66
C ARG A 145 19.05 -12.72 -10.62
N SER A 146 17.81 -12.84 -10.18
CA SER A 146 17.24 -11.91 -9.19
C SER A 146 18.07 -11.88 -7.92
N PRO A 147 18.49 -10.69 -7.42
CA PRO A 147 19.16 -10.56 -6.12
C PRO A 147 18.24 -10.90 -4.95
N ASN A 148 16.93 -11.05 -5.22
CA ASN A 148 15.88 -11.31 -4.23
C ASN A 148 15.40 -12.79 -4.28
N SER A 149 16.02 -13.69 -5.03
CA SER A 149 15.62 -15.09 -5.16
C SER A 149 15.55 -15.81 -3.82
N TRP A 150 16.48 -15.50 -2.91
CA TRP A 150 16.59 -16.06 -1.56
C TRP A 150 15.28 -15.93 -0.73
N LEU A 151 14.40 -14.97 -1.07
CA LEU A 151 13.11 -14.79 -0.41
C LEU A 151 12.18 -16.00 -0.61
N LEU A 152 12.29 -16.70 -1.73
CA LEU A 152 11.39 -17.78 -2.14
C LEU A 152 12.12 -19.12 -2.37
N GLU A 153 13.44 -19.16 -2.40
CA GLU A 153 14.23 -20.39 -2.50
C GLU A 153 13.86 -21.35 -1.36
N ASP A 154 13.66 -22.63 -1.70
CA ASP A 154 13.30 -23.72 -0.78
C ASP A 154 11.99 -23.48 0.03
N LYS A 155 11.14 -22.52 -0.36
CA LYS A 155 9.94 -22.16 0.38
C LYS A 155 8.62 -22.54 -0.32
N ILE A 156 8.67 -22.82 -1.62
CA ILE A 156 7.47 -23.13 -2.41
C ILE A 156 7.60 -24.54 -2.94
N GLU A 157 6.73 -25.43 -2.50
CA GLU A 157 6.73 -26.83 -2.91
C GLU A 157 6.69 -26.98 -4.43
N GLY A 158 7.59 -27.78 -4.98
CA GLY A 158 7.70 -28.04 -6.43
C GLY A 158 8.40 -26.96 -7.25
N MET A 159 8.71 -25.80 -6.67
CA MET A 159 9.39 -24.72 -7.40
C MET A 159 10.84 -25.08 -7.75
N ASP A 160 11.56 -25.76 -6.86
CA ASP A 160 12.95 -26.14 -7.06
C ASP A 160 13.12 -27.08 -8.26
N ALA A 161 12.14 -27.97 -8.50
CA ALA A 161 12.15 -28.83 -9.67
C ALA A 161 12.08 -28.02 -10.98
N LEU A 162 11.26 -26.96 -10.99
CA LEU A 162 11.14 -26.04 -12.11
C LEU A 162 12.46 -25.26 -12.34
N VAL A 163 13.08 -24.76 -11.28
CA VAL A 163 14.38 -24.06 -11.32
C VAL A 163 15.48 -25.00 -11.85
N LYS A 164 15.56 -26.22 -11.33
CA LYS A 164 16.53 -27.24 -11.78
C LYS A 164 16.35 -27.58 -13.26
N ALA A 165 15.11 -27.72 -13.72
CA ALA A 165 14.81 -27.95 -15.15
C ALA A 165 15.24 -26.76 -16.02
N ALA A 166 15.01 -25.52 -15.55
CA ALA A 166 15.43 -24.31 -16.24
C ALA A 166 16.96 -24.21 -16.34
N ASN A 167 17.68 -24.49 -15.26
CA ASN A 167 19.14 -24.52 -15.25
C ASN A 167 19.72 -25.53 -16.25
N LYS A 168 19.05 -26.68 -16.44
CA LYS A 168 19.46 -27.71 -17.36
C LYS A 168 19.15 -27.38 -18.83
N SER A 169 17.97 -26.76 -19.08
CA SER A 169 17.48 -26.47 -20.42
C SER A 169 17.86 -25.07 -20.94
N GLY A 170 18.28 -24.17 -20.04
CA GLY A 170 18.46 -22.75 -20.33
C GLY A 170 17.15 -21.96 -20.46
N LYS A 171 15.98 -22.60 -20.25
CA LYS A 171 14.68 -21.98 -20.44
C LYS A 171 13.76 -22.22 -19.24
N PHE A 172 13.25 -21.14 -18.65
CA PHE A 172 12.27 -21.22 -17.56
C PHE A 172 10.85 -21.33 -18.13
N ASN A 173 10.10 -22.35 -17.68
CA ASN A 173 8.73 -22.57 -18.14
C ASN A 173 7.72 -21.92 -17.20
N TYR A 174 7.27 -20.71 -17.53
CA TYR A 174 6.28 -19.96 -16.73
C TYR A 174 4.90 -20.60 -16.69
N ASP A 175 4.53 -21.41 -17.68
CA ASP A 175 3.22 -22.07 -17.78
C ASP A 175 3.16 -23.37 -16.95
N GLN A 176 4.30 -23.90 -16.51
CA GLN A 176 4.33 -25.11 -15.69
C GLN A 176 3.64 -24.87 -14.36
N LYS A 177 2.67 -25.73 -14.04
CA LYS A 177 2.01 -25.73 -12.75
C LYS A 177 2.98 -26.18 -11.66
N VAL A 178 2.90 -25.53 -10.51
CA VAL A 178 3.71 -25.80 -9.32
C VAL A 178 2.78 -26.12 -8.17
N SER A 179 3.01 -27.24 -7.46
CA SER A 179 2.10 -27.73 -6.41
C SER A 179 1.92 -26.72 -5.26
N GLY A 180 2.99 -26.05 -4.86
CA GLY A 180 2.98 -25.05 -3.81
C GLY A 180 2.56 -23.63 -4.25
N LEU A 181 2.22 -23.42 -5.54
CA LEU A 181 1.82 -22.11 -6.06
C LEU A 181 0.59 -22.26 -6.96
N GLN A 182 -0.58 -22.23 -6.35
CA GLN A 182 -1.84 -22.51 -7.02
C GLN A 182 -2.72 -21.25 -7.12
N THR A 183 -3.43 -21.12 -8.22
CA THR A 183 -4.40 -20.08 -8.50
C THR A 183 -5.68 -20.75 -8.99
N PRO A 184 -6.49 -21.33 -8.07
CA PRO A 184 -7.64 -22.17 -8.44
C PRO A 184 -8.76 -21.38 -9.12
N ASP A 185 -8.87 -20.09 -8.81
CA ASP A 185 -9.84 -19.16 -9.35
C ASP A 185 -9.14 -17.86 -9.82
N LYS A 186 -9.88 -17.07 -10.62
CA LYS A 186 -9.36 -15.81 -11.20
C LYS A 186 -9.41 -14.68 -10.20
#